data_d2bf9573b74b6657c136dd3f2aa210b7
#
_entry.id   d2bf9573b74b6657c136dd3f2aa210b7
#
_cell.length_a   1.000
_cell.length_b   1.000
_cell.length_c   1.000
_cell.angle_alpha   90.00
_cell.angle_beta   90.00
_cell.angle_gamma   90.00
#
_symmetry.space_group_name_H-M   'P 1'
#
loop_
_entity.id
_entity.type
_entity.pdbx_description
1 polymer ?
#
loop_
_entity_poly.entity_id
_entity_poly.type
_entity_poly.pdbx_seq_one_letter_code
_entity_poly.pdbx_strand_id
1 'polypeptide(L)'
;IVTTGSAVTTLEPVVSPEPTPVVDTSKIKLSKKTMNLMAGKKITLKVTGTTSTVTWTSSDESVATVSDKGVVKGIKKGSTEVQASVDGIKLTCKVSVVAKMSKKDFDRFGITEARYVRGKRKVTVRKINFIYLCQKKGYAGKGGFYYTFQFKNGTGKRRYTNRGIKTGSKLSTIKKKYGDQIVVKKCSKKDAFSNMKLVKKNKAKKYTEVSYSKYKIRFFLNSKSKVVGIIVACNMKNIKKKHLKADGYL
;
A
#
# COMPACT_ATOMS: atom_id res chain seq x y z
N ILE A 1 -53.76 -45.55 -65.39
CA ILE A 1 -54.00 -45.43 -63.92
C ILE A 1 -52.84 -44.61 -63.35
N VAL A 2 -53.14 -43.37 -62.95
CA VAL A 2 -52.17 -42.46 -62.36
C VAL A 2 -52.37 -42.50 -60.82
N THR A 3 -51.39 -42.93 -60.11
CA THR A 3 -51.38 -42.86 -58.64
C THR A 3 -50.57 -41.63 -58.16
N THR A 4 -51.29 -40.70 -57.64
CA THR A 4 -50.76 -39.50 -56.97
C THR A 4 -50.27 -39.87 -55.59
N GLY A 5 -48.97 -39.81 -55.37
CA GLY A 5 -48.37 -39.91 -54.02
C GLY A 5 -48.39 -38.57 -53.31
N SER A 6 -49.14 -38.49 -52.24
CA SER A 6 -49.21 -37.31 -51.37
C SER A 6 -47.97 -37.31 -50.43
N ALA A 7 -47.12 -36.30 -50.54
CA ALA A 7 -46.00 -36.10 -49.62
C ALA A 7 -46.52 -35.49 -48.33
N VAL A 8 -46.48 -36.20 -47.23
CA VAL A 8 -46.74 -35.70 -45.89
C VAL A 8 -45.49 -34.96 -45.40
N THR A 9 -45.52 -33.61 -45.38
CA THR A 9 -44.52 -32.78 -44.75
C THR A 9 -44.69 -32.79 -43.25
N THR A 10 -43.86 -33.54 -42.55
CA THR A 10 -43.78 -33.49 -41.07
C THR A 10 -43.16 -32.17 -40.65
N LEU A 11 -43.99 -31.27 -40.07
CA LEU A 11 -43.46 -30.04 -39.43
C LEU A 11 -42.83 -30.44 -38.10
N GLU A 12 -41.46 -30.26 -38.01
CA GLU A 12 -40.79 -30.37 -36.74
C GLU A 12 -41.27 -29.30 -35.78
N PRO A 13 -41.45 -29.60 -34.46
CA PRO A 13 -41.87 -28.62 -33.49
C PRO A 13 -40.78 -27.56 -33.35
N VAL A 14 -41.17 -26.28 -33.61
CA VAL A 14 -40.30 -25.10 -33.32
C VAL A 14 -40.16 -25.04 -31.81
N VAL A 15 -38.97 -25.47 -31.32
CA VAL A 15 -38.60 -25.31 -29.93
C VAL A 15 -38.40 -23.83 -29.69
N SER A 16 -39.37 -23.21 -28.96
CA SER A 16 -39.22 -21.84 -28.49
C SER A 16 -37.99 -21.75 -27.60
N PRO A 17 -37.07 -20.76 -27.81
CA PRO A 17 -35.89 -20.64 -26.98
C PRO A 17 -36.34 -20.40 -25.50
N GLU A 18 -35.86 -21.28 -24.64
CA GLU A 18 -36.05 -21.15 -23.19
C GLU A 18 -35.61 -19.76 -22.73
N PRO A 19 -36.40 -19.04 -21.91
CA PRO A 19 -36.02 -17.69 -21.48
C PRO A 19 -34.73 -17.75 -20.71
N THR A 20 -33.70 -17.11 -21.25
CA THR A 20 -32.41 -16.96 -20.57
C THR A 20 -32.64 -16.31 -19.21
N PRO A 21 -32.10 -16.85 -18.12
CA PRO A 21 -32.32 -16.31 -16.78
C PRO A 21 -31.87 -14.84 -16.74
N VAL A 22 -32.79 -13.95 -16.39
CA VAL A 22 -32.54 -12.52 -16.24
C VAL A 22 -31.60 -12.33 -15.06
N VAL A 23 -30.33 -12.08 -15.33
CA VAL A 23 -29.33 -11.80 -14.28
C VAL A 23 -29.64 -10.43 -13.67
N ASP A 24 -29.93 -10.38 -12.36
CA ASP A 24 -30.09 -9.12 -11.63
C ASP A 24 -28.74 -8.39 -11.55
N THR A 25 -28.44 -7.55 -12.53
CA THR A 25 -27.18 -6.81 -12.65
C THR A 25 -27.03 -5.70 -11.62
N SER A 26 -28.10 -5.33 -10.89
CA SER A 26 -28.08 -4.26 -9.87
C SER A 26 -27.17 -4.58 -8.67
N LYS A 27 -26.94 -5.86 -8.41
CA LYS A 27 -26.10 -6.38 -7.32
C LYS A 27 -24.64 -6.48 -7.70
N ILE A 28 -24.28 -6.40 -8.98
CA ILE A 28 -22.91 -6.55 -9.46
C ILE A 28 -22.11 -5.30 -9.15
N LYS A 29 -21.06 -5.43 -8.36
CA LYS A 29 -20.25 -4.31 -7.88
C LYS A 29 -18.76 -4.61 -7.91
N LEU A 30 -17.99 -3.59 -8.28
CA LEU A 30 -16.53 -3.63 -8.19
C LEU A 30 -16.07 -3.22 -6.77
N SER A 31 -15.15 -3.97 -6.20
CA SER A 31 -14.63 -3.74 -4.85
C SER A 31 -14.01 -2.36 -4.64
N LYS A 32 -13.56 -1.70 -5.72
CA LYS A 32 -13.02 -0.33 -5.69
C LYS A 32 -13.29 0.39 -7.01
N LYS A 33 -13.74 1.65 -6.92
CA LYS A 33 -13.88 2.56 -8.07
C LYS A 33 -12.58 3.33 -8.36
N THR A 34 -11.72 3.48 -7.35
CA THR A 34 -10.40 4.15 -7.47
C THR A 34 -9.36 3.41 -6.67
N MET A 35 -8.12 3.41 -7.13
CA MET A 35 -7.01 2.72 -6.48
C MET A 35 -5.71 3.48 -6.69
N ASN A 36 -4.89 3.58 -5.62
CA ASN A 36 -3.51 4.02 -5.74
C ASN A 36 -2.59 2.80 -5.58
N LEU A 37 -1.68 2.59 -6.50
CA LEU A 37 -0.79 1.43 -6.50
C LEU A 37 0.66 1.88 -6.69
N MET A 38 1.57 1.36 -5.90
CA MET A 38 2.99 1.64 -6.13
C MET A 38 3.52 0.77 -7.26
N ALA A 39 4.33 1.33 -8.14
CA ALA A 39 5.00 0.58 -9.20
C ALA A 39 5.75 -0.66 -8.63
N GLY A 40 5.57 -1.80 -9.27
CA GLY A 40 6.05 -3.11 -8.83
C GLY A 40 5.21 -3.80 -7.75
N LYS A 41 4.11 -3.21 -7.29
CA LYS A 41 3.17 -3.82 -6.33
C LYS A 41 1.91 -4.31 -7.00
N LYS A 42 1.17 -5.18 -6.30
CA LYS A 42 -0.07 -5.78 -6.78
C LYS A 42 -1.20 -5.55 -5.78
N ILE A 43 -2.42 -5.39 -6.29
CA ILE A 43 -3.67 -5.38 -5.51
C ILE A 43 -4.70 -6.15 -6.32
N THR A 44 -5.50 -6.98 -5.67
CA THR A 44 -6.61 -7.68 -6.33
C THR A 44 -7.87 -6.83 -6.28
N LEU A 45 -8.47 -6.57 -7.43
CA LEU A 45 -9.85 -6.12 -7.59
C LEU A 45 -10.77 -7.34 -7.55
N LYS A 46 -11.98 -7.16 -7.05
CA LYS A 46 -13.00 -8.21 -7.04
C LYS A 46 -14.30 -7.63 -7.56
N VAL A 47 -15.01 -8.41 -8.35
CA VAL A 47 -16.41 -8.21 -8.67
C VAL A 47 -17.21 -9.07 -7.69
N THR A 48 -18.31 -8.56 -7.18
CA THR A 48 -19.25 -9.26 -6.30
C THR A 48 -20.66 -9.16 -6.86
N GLY A 49 -21.55 -10.05 -6.48
CA GLY A 49 -22.94 -10.06 -6.95
C GLY A 49 -23.16 -10.86 -8.24
N THR A 50 -22.18 -11.63 -8.68
CA THR A 50 -22.28 -12.56 -9.81
C THR A 50 -21.42 -13.80 -9.57
N THR A 51 -21.77 -14.91 -10.22
CA THR A 51 -20.96 -16.13 -10.33
C THR A 51 -20.38 -16.28 -11.73
N SER A 52 -20.72 -15.38 -12.65
CA SER A 52 -20.27 -15.40 -14.04
C SER A 52 -18.77 -15.07 -14.14
N THR A 53 -18.15 -15.53 -15.24
CA THR A 53 -16.76 -15.21 -15.56
C THR A 53 -16.58 -13.72 -15.84
N VAL A 54 -15.59 -13.11 -15.19
CA VAL A 54 -15.25 -11.69 -15.35
C VAL A 54 -14.08 -11.56 -16.31
N THR A 55 -14.24 -10.78 -17.35
CA THR A 55 -13.16 -10.39 -18.27
C THR A 55 -12.55 -9.07 -17.80
N TRP A 56 -11.22 -9.03 -17.72
CA TRP A 56 -10.47 -7.89 -17.24
C TRP A 56 -9.61 -7.26 -18.34
N THR A 57 -9.63 -5.94 -18.45
CA THR A 57 -8.78 -5.19 -19.39
C THR A 57 -8.18 -3.97 -18.73
N SER A 58 -7.01 -3.52 -19.21
CA SER A 58 -6.39 -2.25 -18.84
C SER A 58 -6.32 -1.36 -20.06
N SER A 59 -6.68 -0.07 -19.90
CA SER A 59 -6.59 0.90 -20.99
C SER A 59 -5.16 1.31 -21.34
N ASP A 60 -4.20 1.10 -20.40
CA ASP A 60 -2.77 1.33 -20.63
C ASP A 60 -1.93 0.35 -19.78
N GLU A 61 -1.50 -0.72 -20.42
CA GLU A 61 -0.70 -1.76 -19.79
C GLU A 61 0.73 -1.31 -19.45
N SER A 62 1.23 -0.26 -20.08
CA SER A 62 2.52 0.33 -19.72
C SER A 62 2.50 0.99 -18.33
N VAL A 63 1.31 1.41 -17.87
CA VAL A 63 1.07 1.98 -16.54
C VAL A 63 0.68 0.90 -15.52
N ALA A 64 -0.30 0.05 -15.85
CA ALA A 64 -0.69 -1.06 -15.01
C ALA A 64 -1.28 -2.20 -15.85
N THR A 65 -0.97 -3.43 -15.52
CA THR A 65 -1.58 -4.64 -16.09
C THR A 65 -2.60 -5.23 -15.14
N VAL A 66 -3.54 -6.01 -15.66
CA VAL A 66 -4.48 -6.80 -14.88
C VAL A 66 -4.50 -8.25 -15.40
N SER A 67 -4.61 -9.22 -14.50
CA SER A 67 -4.77 -10.63 -14.86
C SER A 67 -6.24 -11.06 -14.84
N ASP A 68 -6.57 -12.23 -15.41
CA ASP A 68 -7.92 -12.83 -15.40
C ASP A 68 -8.50 -13.02 -14.00
N LYS A 69 -7.66 -13.09 -12.98
CA LYS A 69 -8.05 -13.16 -11.56
C LYS A 69 -8.26 -11.77 -10.92
N GLY A 70 -8.27 -10.69 -11.72
CA GLY A 70 -8.41 -9.30 -11.24
C GLY A 70 -7.19 -8.78 -10.48
N VAL A 71 -6.01 -9.40 -10.62
CA VAL A 71 -4.77 -8.92 -9.96
C VAL A 71 -4.17 -7.80 -10.77
N VAL A 72 -4.32 -6.57 -10.28
CA VAL A 72 -3.74 -5.36 -10.88
C VAL A 72 -2.29 -5.20 -10.40
N LYS A 73 -1.36 -5.06 -11.34
CA LYS A 73 0.07 -4.81 -11.10
C LYS A 73 0.48 -3.44 -11.63
N GLY A 74 0.96 -2.56 -10.76
CA GLY A 74 1.54 -1.27 -11.19
C GLY A 74 2.88 -1.47 -11.88
N ILE A 75 3.05 -0.91 -13.07
CA ILE A 75 4.26 -1.01 -13.89
C ILE A 75 5.07 0.29 -13.78
N LYS A 76 4.53 1.41 -14.27
CA LYS A 76 5.18 2.71 -14.34
C LYS A 76 4.29 3.79 -13.72
N LYS A 77 4.88 4.85 -13.17
CA LYS A 77 4.12 6.02 -12.68
C LYS A 77 3.23 6.58 -13.79
N GLY A 78 1.95 6.71 -13.50
CA GLY A 78 0.94 7.19 -14.44
C GLY A 78 -0.47 6.95 -13.90
N SER A 79 -1.46 7.12 -14.76
CA SER A 79 -2.86 6.80 -14.47
C SER A 79 -3.44 6.01 -15.64
N THR A 80 -4.23 4.99 -15.33
CA THR A 80 -4.94 4.16 -16.31
C THR A 80 -6.29 3.74 -15.73
N GLU A 81 -7.13 3.12 -16.54
CA GLU A 81 -8.38 2.53 -16.10
C GLU A 81 -8.31 1.02 -16.27
N VAL A 82 -8.74 0.29 -15.24
CA VAL A 82 -8.96 -1.15 -15.30
C VAL A 82 -10.45 -1.40 -15.36
N GLN A 83 -10.90 -2.16 -16.35
CA GLN A 83 -12.29 -2.49 -16.60
C GLN A 83 -12.54 -3.97 -16.33
N ALA A 84 -13.66 -4.26 -15.70
CA ALA A 84 -14.24 -5.56 -15.54
C ALA A 84 -15.51 -5.63 -16.39
N SER A 85 -15.61 -6.60 -17.29
CA SER A 85 -16.80 -6.88 -18.10
C SER A 85 -17.42 -8.20 -17.64
N VAL A 86 -18.69 -8.19 -17.31
CA VAL A 86 -19.43 -9.37 -16.84
C VAL A 86 -20.93 -9.17 -17.07
N ASP A 87 -21.63 -10.18 -17.54
CA ASP A 87 -23.08 -10.17 -17.77
C ASP A 87 -23.56 -8.93 -18.54
N GLY A 88 -22.82 -8.54 -19.58
CA GLY A 88 -23.13 -7.37 -20.42
C GLY A 88 -22.80 -6.00 -19.80
N ILE A 89 -22.41 -5.93 -18.53
CA ILE A 89 -22.05 -4.67 -17.87
C ILE A 89 -20.53 -4.44 -17.82
N LYS A 90 -20.15 -3.16 -17.78
CA LYS A 90 -18.77 -2.71 -17.66
C LYS A 90 -18.57 -1.93 -16.37
N LEU A 91 -17.65 -2.36 -15.53
CA LEU A 91 -17.29 -1.73 -14.26
C LEU A 91 -15.85 -1.22 -14.33
N THR A 92 -15.64 0.07 -14.05
CA THR A 92 -14.35 0.71 -14.20
C THR A 92 -13.72 1.10 -12.85
N CYS A 93 -12.42 0.83 -12.70
CA CYS A 93 -11.58 1.31 -11.61
C CYS A 93 -10.49 2.24 -12.14
N LYS A 94 -10.45 3.49 -11.68
CA LYS A 94 -9.35 4.42 -11.96
C LYS A 94 -8.12 4.03 -11.13
N VAL A 95 -7.03 3.68 -11.80
CA VAL A 95 -5.77 3.24 -11.19
C VAL A 95 -4.72 4.33 -11.33
N SER A 96 -4.24 4.84 -10.21
CA SER A 96 -3.14 5.79 -10.16
C SER A 96 -1.88 5.10 -9.67
N VAL A 97 -0.88 4.92 -10.53
CA VAL A 97 0.38 4.28 -10.16
C VAL A 97 1.36 5.33 -9.69
N VAL A 98 1.80 5.23 -8.44
CA VAL A 98 2.82 6.08 -7.85
C VAL A 98 4.21 5.48 -8.03
N ALA A 99 5.23 6.33 -8.10
CA ALA A 99 6.61 5.89 -8.28
C ALA A 99 7.05 4.90 -7.20
N LYS A 100 7.84 3.91 -7.59
CA LYS A 100 8.51 2.98 -6.66
C LYS A 100 9.33 3.76 -5.64
N MET A 101 9.43 3.23 -4.42
CA MET A 101 10.32 3.78 -3.40
C MET A 101 11.77 3.73 -3.88
N SER A 102 12.52 4.76 -3.57
CA SER A 102 13.94 4.90 -3.92
C SER A 102 14.73 5.48 -2.74
N LYS A 103 16.05 5.56 -2.88
CA LYS A 103 16.93 6.22 -1.93
C LYS A 103 16.51 7.68 -1.68
N LYS A 104 16.05 8.39 -2.73
CA LYS A 104 15.57 9.78 -2.66
C LYS A 104 14.42 9.97 -1.65
N ASP A 105 13.60 8.95 -1.39
CA ASP A 105 12.52 9.02 -0.39
C ASP A 105 13.05 9.23 1.04
N PHE A 106 14.33 9.00 1.28
CA PHE A 106 15.01 9.10 2.57
C PHE A 106 15.97 10.29 2.67
N ASP A 107 16.33 10.94 1.57
CA ASP A 107 17.36 11.99 1.53
C ASP A 107 16.94 13.27 2.27
N ARG A 108 15.65 13.60 2.29
CA ARG A 108 15.12 14.83 2.93
C ARG A 108 14.83 14.71 4.42
N PHE A 109 15.07 13.56 5.03
CA PHE A 109 15.08 13.54 6.47
C PHE A 109 16.32 14.29 6.95
N GLY A 110 16.19 15.63 6.98
CA GLY A 110 17.12 16.48 7.69
C GLY A 110 17.13 16.05 9.13
N ILE A 111 18.09 15.25 9.52
CA ILE A 111 18.24 14.73 10.85
C ILE A 111 18.83 15.83 11.68
N THR A 112 18.05 16.36 12.63
CA THR A 112 18.59 17.21 13.69
C THR A 112 19.37 16.39 14.68
N GLU A 113 18.97 15.14 14.88
CA GLU A 113 19.61 14.22 15.80
C GLU A 113 19.41 12.78 15.31
N ALA A 114 20.48 12.08 15.04
CA ALA A 114 20.50 10.65 14.82
C ALA A 114 21.24 9.98 15.96
N ARG A 115 20.62 8.96 16.55
CA ARG A 115 21.26 8.14 17.56
C ARG A 115 21.67 6.80 16.96
N TYR A 116 22.88 6.45 17.22
CA TYR A 116 23.50 5.18 16.80
C TYR A 116 23.78 4.32 18.01
N VAL A 117 23.42 3.06 17.92
CA VAL A 117 23.77 2.07 18.96
C VAL A 117 24.64 1.00 18.35
N ARG A 118 25.90 0.96 18.77
CA ARG A 118 26.84 -0.12 18.49
C ARG A 118 27.28 -0.73 19.81
N GLY A 119 26.75 -1.91 20.14
CA GLY A 119 26.99 -2.52 21.44
C GLY A 119 26.53 -1.62 22.59
N LYS A 120 27.43 -1.23 23.47
CA LYS A 120 27.17 -0.32 24.61
C LYS A 120 27.40 1.18 24.31
N ARG A 121 27.93 1.53 23.13
CA ARG A 121 28.26 2.92 22.80
C ARG A 121 27.07 3.63 22.14
N LYS A 122 26.74 4.81 22.65
CA LYS A 122 25.79 5.74 22.07
C LYS A 122 26.54 6.86 21.37
N VAL A 123 26.22 7.09 20.11
CA VAL A 123 26.78 8.23 19.37
C VAL A 123 25.62 9.08 18.88
N THR A 124 25.56 10.33 19.29
CA THR A 124 24.62 11.32 18.78
C THR A 124 25.29 12.09 17.67
N VAL A 125 24.67 12.13 16.50
CA VAL A 125 25.16 12.88 15.35
C VAL A 125 24.13 13.93 14.97
N ARG A 126 24.52 15.19 14.96
CA ARG A 126 23.67 16.33 14.64
C ARG A 126 23.84 16.75 13.19
N LYS A 127 22.75 17.17 12.53
CA LYS A 127 22.71 17.77 11.19
C LYS A 127 23.30 16.94 10.03
N ILE A 128 23.21 15.60 10.06
CA ILE A 128 23.70 14.73 8.97
C ILE A 128 22.54 14.12 8.20
N ASN A 129 22.74 13.91 6.89
CA ASN A 129 21.80 13.19 6.05
C ASN A 129 21.68 11.73 6.50
N PHE A 130 20.43 11.25 6.68
CA PHE A 130 20.14 9.89 7.16
C PHE A 130 20.79 8.81 6.28
N ILE A 131 20.76 8.96 4.96
CA ILE A 131 21.36 8.02 4.02
C ILE A 131 22.88 7.96 4.20
N TYR A 132 23.51 9.10 4.36
CA TYR A 132 24.98 9.18 4.59
C TYR A 132 25.38 8.40 5.84
N LEU A 133 24.67 8.60 6.94
CA LEU A 133 24.89 7.84 8.18
C LEU A 133 24.75 6.33 7.97
N CYS A 134 23.71 5.92 7.25
CA CYS A 134 23.47 4.49 6.99
C CYS A 134 24.47 3.85 6.03
N GLN A 135 25.25 4.64 5.29
CA GLN A 135 26.24 4.17 4.33
C GLN A 135 27.68 4.17 4.87
N LYS A 136 27.97 4.99 5.88
CA LYS A 136 29.33 5.13 6.41
C LYS A 136 29.83 3.79 6.96
N LYS A 137 30.96 3.28 6.41
CA LYS A 137 31.62 2.05 6.89
C LYS A 137 31.89 2.17 8.40
N GLY A 138 31.61 1.13 9.15
CA GLY A 138 31.81 1.11 10.60
C GLY A 138 30.59 1.56 11.44
N TYR A 139 29.65 2.30 10.86
CA TYR A 139 28.44 2.71 11.56
C TYR A 139 27.23 1.79 11.29
N ALA A 140 27.18 1.14 10.11
CA ALA A 140 26.15 0.15 9.76
C ALA A 140 26.69 -1.29 9.71
N GLY A 141 27.82 -1.55 10.38
CA GLY A 141 28.39 -2.89 10.49
C GLY A 141 27.46 -3.89 11.19
N LYS A 142 27.86 -5.17 11.24
CA LYS A 142 27.08 -6.26 11.87
C LYS A 142 26.51 -5.80 13.23
N GLY A 143 25.18 -5.58 13.32
CA GLY A 143 24.45 -5.14 14.51
C GLY A 143 24.23 -3.63 14.65
N GLY A 144 24.67 -2.79 13.69
CA GLY A 144 24.37 -1.35 13.68
C GLY A 144 23.00 -1.05 13.07
N PHE A 145 22.28 -0.15 13.69
CA PHE A 145 21.02 0.38 13.18
C PHE A 145 20.90 1.86 13.52
N TYR A 146 20.23 2.59 12.64
CA TYR A 146 19.97 4.01 12.78
C TYR A 146 18.50 4.27 12.78
N TYR A 147 18.08 5.25 13.55
CA TYR A 147 16.72 5.72 13.56
C TYR A 147 16.67 7.21 13.87
N THR A 148 15.65 7.85 13.35
CA THR A 148 15.29 9.24 13.64
C THR A 148 13.80 9.33 13.88
N PHE A 149 13.39 10.30 14.70
CA PHE A 149 12.02 10.45 15.12
C PHE A 149 11.48 11.81 14.77
N GLN A 150 10.17 11.84 14.53
CA GLN A 150 9.41 13.06 14.37
C GLN A 150 8.03 12.87 15.00
N PHE A 151 7.74 13.63 16.05
CA PHE A 151 6.45 13.60 16.73
C PHE A 151 5.90 15.00 16.88
N LYS A 152 4.57 15.14 17.08
CA LYS A 152 3.87 16.43 17.19
C LYS A 152 4.50 17.37 18.21
N ASN A 153 5.06 16.82 19.30
CA ASN A 153 5.67 17.55 20.41
C ASN A 153 7.22 17.48 20.42
N GLY A 154 7.83 17.04 19.32
CA GLY A 154 9.30 17.03 19.19
C GLY A 154 9.83 18.36 18.72
N THR A 155 10.97 18.76 19.27
CA THR A 155 11.71 19.98 18.90
C THR A 155 12.22 19.90 17.47
N GLY A 156 11.43 20.30 16.49
CA GLY A 156 11.86 20.30 15.09
C GLY A 156 10.85 20.99 14.20
N LYS A 157 11.26 22.12 13.65
CA LYS A 157 10.47 22.84 12.65
C LYS A 157 10.12 21.92 11.49
N ARG A 158 8.82 21.81 11.17
CA ARG A 158 8.14 21.25 9.98
C ARG A 158 8.99 20.27 9.14
N ARG A 159 8.95 18.99 9.52
CA ARG A 159 9.59 17.96 8.72
C ARG A 159 8.55 17.07 8.10
N TYR A 160 8.65 16.90 6.80
CA TYR A 160 7.80 16.04 6.01
C TYR A 160 8.67 15.07 5.22
N THR A 161 8.12 13.93 4.87
CA THR A 161 8.79 13.00 3.98
C THR A 161 8.98 13.62 2.60
N ASN A 162 9.83 13.04 1.78
CA ASN A 162 10.02 13.47 0.39
C ASN A 162 8.71 13.54 -0.40
N ARG A 163 7.74 12.69 -0.01
CA ARG A 163 6.39 12.66 -0.61
C ARG A 163 5.38 13.55 0.13
N GLY A 164 5.84 14.44 1.01
CA GLY A 164 5.03 15.46 1.68
C GLY A 164 4.21 14.96 2.88
N ILE A 165 4.47 13.77 3.45
CA ILE A 165 3.78 13.32 4.66
C ILE A 165 4.40 13.94 5.90
N LYS A 166 3.56 14.53 6.75
CA LYS A 166 3.91 15.17 8.03
C LYS A 166 2.97 14.72 9.15
N THR A 167 3.28 15.08 10.39
CA THR A 167 2.32 14.94 11.50
C THR A 167 1.03 15.68 11.18
N GLY A 168 -0.12 15.06 11.47
CA GLY A 168 -1.43 15.54 11.08
C GLY A 168 -1.94 15.03 9.73
N SER A 169 -1.07 14.52 8.84
CA SER A 169 -1.50 13.90 7.57
C SER A 169 -2.45 12.74 7.80
N LYS A 170 -3.49 12.61 6.97
CA LYS A 170 -4.44 11.49 7.04
C LYS A 170 -3.84 10.21 6.43
N LEU A 171 -4.31 9.04 6.85
CA LEU A 171 -3.94 7.75 6.24
C LEU A 171 -4.24 7.72 4.73
N SER A 172 -5.35 8.34 4.29
CA SER A 172 -5.68 8.47 2.86
C SER A 172 -4.59 9.20 2.08
N THR A 173 -3.98 10.24 2.69
CA THR A 173 -2.85 10.95 2.07
C THR A 173 -1.61 10.04 1.95
N ILE A 174 -1.35 9.20 2.97
CA ILE A 174 -0.25 8.22 2.88
C ILE A 174 -0.52 7.24 1.73
N LYS A 175 -1.74 6.71 1.65
CA LYS A 175 -2.16 5.80 0.58
C LYS A 175 -2.05 6.45 -0.80
N LYS A 176 -2.47 7.70 -0.96
CA LYS A 176 -2.30 8.46 -2.22
C LYS A 176 -0.84 8.60 -2.65
N LYS A 177 0.09 8.67 -1.70
CA LYS A 177 1.54 8.90 -1.96
C LYS A 177 2.38 7.63 -2.03
N TYR A 178 1.93 6.55 -1.39
CA TYR A 178 2.69 5.29 -1.28
C TYR A 178 1.92 4.07 -1.78
N GLY A 179 0.66 4.24 -2.19
CA GLY A 179 -0.22 3.18 -2.69
C GLY A 179 -1.10 2.55 -1.60
N ASP A 180 -2.22 1.96 -2.03
CA ASP A 180 -3.21 1.32 -1.16
C ASP A 180 -2.76 -0.04 -0.63
N GLN A 181 -1.71 -0.63 -1.22
CA GLN A 181 -1.11 -1.92 -0.79
C GLN A 181 -0.43 -1.84 0.58
N ILE A 182 -0.32 -0.64 1.18
CA ILE A 182 0.25 -0.51 2.53
C ILE A 182 -0.67 -1.14 3.57
N VAL A 183 -0.07 -1.92 4.48
CA VAL A 183 -0.79 -2.59 5.57
C VAL A 183 -0.77 -1.71 6.81
N VAL A 184 -1.95 -1.56 7.44
CA VAL A 184 -2.07 -0.88 8.74
C VAL A 184 -2.10 -1.91 9.85
N LYS A 185 -1.19 -1.79 10.81
CA LYS A 185 -1.04 -2.68 11.96
C LYS A 185 -1.42 -1.96 13.25
N LYS A 186 -1.97 -2.68 14.24
CA LYS A 186 -2.18 -2.16 15.60
C LYS A 186 -0.83 -2.04 16.31
N CYS A 187 -0.66 -0.99 17.13
CA CYS A 187 0.46 -0.91 18.06
C CYS A 187 0.35 -2.05 19.09
N SER A 188 1.44 -2.73 19.37
CA SER A 188 1.46 -3.87 20.30
C SER A 188 2.65 -3.81 21.25
N LYS A 189 2.53 -4.49 22.40
CA LYS A 189 3.63 -4.63 23.38
C LYS A 189 4.81 -5.45 22.83
N LYS A 190 4.61 -6.26 21.77
CA LYS A 190 5.66 -7.04 21.12
C LYS A 190 6.55 -6.17 20.21
N ASP A 191 5.99 -5.09 19.63
CA ASP A 191 6.74 -4.18 18.76
C ASP A 191 7.51 -3.12 19.59
N ALA A 192 8.83 -3.09 19.42
CA ALA A 192 9.71 -2.22 20.21
C ALA A 192 9.32 -0.75 20.10
N PHE A 193 9.11 -0.24 18.91
CA PHE A 193 8.77 1.17 18.69
C PHE A 193 7.39 1.55 19.22
N SER A 194 6.42 0.64 19.23
CA SER A 194 5.08 0.90 19.80
C SER A 194 5.12 1.17 21.31
N ASN A 195 6.17 0.72 22.00
CA ASN A 195 6.33 0.92 23.44
C ASN A 195 7.04 2.23 23.83
N MET A 196 7.59 2.97 22.87
CA MET A 196 8.28 4.22 23.15
C MET A 196 7.38 5.21 23.89
N LYS A 197 7.95 5.93 24.87
CA LYS A 197 7.26 7.01 25.64
C LYS A 197 6.59 8.03 24.71
N LEU A 198 7.28 8.45 23.63
CA LEU A 198 6.75 9.38 22.65
C LEU A 198 5.54 8.83 21.87
N VAL A 199 5.54 7.52 21.54
CA VAL A 199 4.42 6.86 20.86
C VAL A 199 3.19 6.84 21.76
N LYS A 200 3.36 6.48 23.04
CA LYS A 200 2.30 6.47 24.05
C LYS A 200 1.79 7.88 24.35
N LYS A 201 2.69 8.85 24.59
CA LYS A 201 2.35 10.26 24.83
C LYS A 201 1.51 10.86 23.70
N ASN A 202 1.81 10.51 22.46
CA ASN A 202 1.06 10.99 21.30
C ASN A 202 -0.18 10.14 20.96
N LYS A 203 -0.60 9.21 21.85
CA LYS A 203 -1.81 8.40 21.73
C LYS A 203 -1.88 7.62 20.40
N ALA A 204 -0.74 7.11 19.91
CA ALA A 204 -0.70 6.26 18.72
C ALA A 204 -1.42 4.93 19.01
N LYS A 205 -2.26 4.50 18.07
CA LYS A 205 -3.04 3.25 18.14
C LYS A 205 -2.64 2.25 17.07
N LYS A 206 -2.20 2.76 15.94
CA LYS A 206 -1.88 1.99 14.73
C LYS A 206 -0.61 2.53 14.11
N TYR A 207 -0.01 1.74 13.22
CA TYR A 207 1.07 2.22 12.36
C TYR A 207 1.00 1.57 10.98
N THR A 208 1.66 2.18 10.03
CA THR A 208 1.96 1.61 8.72
C THR A 208 3.40 1.88 8.35
N GLU A 209 3.96 1.04 7.46
CA GLU A 209 5.35 1.13 7.05
C GLU A 209 5.49 1.10 5.54
N VAL A 210 6.47 1.84 5.05
CA VAL A 210 6.95 1.77 3.68
C VAL A 210 8.47 1.55 3.69
N SER A 211 8.99 0.84 2.70
CA SER A 211 10.38 0.42 2.71
C SER A 211 11.05 0.49 1.35
N TYR A 212 12.37 0.74 1.37
CA TYR A 212 13.26 0.59 0.25
C TYR A 212 14.55 -0.06 0.76
N SER A 213 14.89 -1.27 0.24
CA SER A 213 16.03 -2.03 0.74
C SER A 213 15.98 -2.18 2.28
N LYS A 214 17.04 -1.82 2.98
CA LYS A 214 17.14 -1.82 4.44
C LYS A 214 16.47 -0.64 5.14
N TYR A 215 16.06 0.39 4.40
CA TYR A 215 15.46 1.61 4.94
C TYR A 215 13.96 1.48 5.08
N LYS A 216 13.41 2.03 6.15
CA LYS A 216 11.96 2.05 6.41
C LYS A 216 11.51 3.38 6.99
N ILE A 217 10.31 3.78 6.59
CA ILE A 217 9.56 4.87 7.20
C ILE A 217 8.33 4.25 7.86
N ARG A 218 8.16 4.48 9.16
CA ARG A 218 6.97 4.08 9.89
C ARG A 218 6.17 5.32 10.26
N PHE A 219 4.90 5.31 9.94
CA PHE A 219 3.94 6.34 10.30
C PHE A 219 3.06 5.82 11.43
N PHE A 220 3.14 6.45 12.60
CA PHE A 220 2.24 6.19 13.70
C PHE A 220 0.96 6.99 13.56
N LEU A 221 -0.18 6.34 13.79
CA LEU A 221 -1.50 6.88 13.59
C LEU A 221 -2.31 6.85 14.89
N ASN A 222 -3.07 7.89 15.16
CA ASN A 222 -4.04 7.92 16.25
C ASN A 222 -5.35 7.17 15.87
N SER A 223 -6.36 7.20 16.75
CA SER A 223 -7.69 6.61 16.50
C SER A 223 -8.36 7.17 15.24
N LYS A 224 -8.22 8.48 14.99
CA LYS A 224 -8.75 9.19 13.81
C LYS A 224 -7.90 8.98 12.54
N SER A 225 -6.98 8.01 12.53
CA SER A 225 -6.07 7.70 11.40
C SER A 225 -5.25 8.89 10.89
N LYS A 226 -4.88 9.82 11.78
CA LYS A 226 -3.95 10.92 11.49
C LYS A 226 -2.56 10.57 12.01
N VAL A 227 -1.52 10.96 11.27
CA VAL A 227 -0.11 10.78 11.65
C VAL A 227 0.19 11.59 12.91
N VAL A 228 0.65 10.93 13.96
CA VAL A 228 1.11 11.54 15.21
C VAL A 228 2.61 11.41 15.42
N GLY A 229 3.25 10.54 14.64
CA GLY A 229 4.70 10.37 14.68
C GLY A 229 5.21 9.66 13.43
N ILE A 230 6.45 9.97 13.07
CA ILE A 230 7.17 9.36 11.96
C ILE A 230 8.51 8.87 12.50
N ILE A 231 8.84 7.63 12.22
CA ILE A 231 10.16 7.05 12.48
C ILE A 231 10.77 6.63 11.16
N VAL A 232 12.02 7.02 10.96
CA VAL A 232 12.86 6.53 9.87
C VAL A 232 13.97 5.71 10.46
N ALA A 233 14.15 4.49 9.97
CA ALA A 233 15.20 3.60 10.45
C ALA A 233 15.79 2.76 9.33
N CYS A 234 17.07 2.39 9.46
CA CYS A 234 17.63 1.27 8.73
C CYS A 234 17.67 0.03 9.64
N ASN A 235 17.55 -1.15 9.03
CA ASN A 235 17.54 -2.44 9.76
C ASN A 235 16.52 -2.52 10.90
N MET A 236 15.31 -2.00 10.69
CA MET A 236 14.26 -1.92 11.72
C MET A 236 13.95 -3.28 12.37
N LYS A 237 14.15 -4.41 11.67
CA LYS A 237 13.98 -5.75 12.22
C LYS A 237 14.91 -6.05 13.40
N ASN A 238 16.08 -5.45 13.43
CA ASN A 238 17.12 -5.70 14.42
C ASN A 238 17.01 -4.82 15.67
N ILE A 239 16.07 -3.87 15.69
CA ILE A 239 15.86 -2.97 16.83
C ILE A 239 14.99 -3.69 17.86
N LYS A 240 15.59 -4.03 19.00
CA LYS A 240 14.94 -4.72 20.13
C LYS A 240 14.59 -3.71 21.23
N LYS A 241 13.64 -4.06 22.12
CA LYS A 241 13.27 -3.24 23.28
C LYS A 241 14.47 -2.80 24.13
N LYS A 242 15.43 -3.72 24.35
CA LYS A 242 16.65 -3.42 25.11
C LYS A 242 17.43 -2.21 24.57
N HIS A 243 17.44 -2.03 23.24
CA HIS A 243 18.14 -0.91 22.59
C HIS A 243 17.43 0.42 22.85
N LEU A 244 16.10 0.43 22.73
CA LEU A 244 15.29 1.62 23.01
C LEU A 244 15.30 1.99 24.51
N LYS A 245 15.36 0.99 25.41
CA LYS A 245 15.53 1.19 26.85
C LYS A 245 16.90 1.82 27.16
N ALA A 246 17.97 1.26 26.58
CA ALA A 246 19.31 1.80 26.74
C ALA A 246 19.45 3.24 26.23
N ASP A 247 18.61 3.65 25.27
CA ASP A 247 18.57 5.00 24.70
C ASP A 247 17.56 5.92 25.40
N GLY A 248 16.89 5.48 26.47
CA GLY A 248 15.94 6.28 27.23
C GLY A 248 14.58 6.51 26.56
N TYR A 249 14.21 5.70 25.55
CA TYR A 249 12.93 5.83 24.85
C TYR A 249 11.81 4.93 25.39
N LEU A 250 12.16 3.95 26.25
CA LEU A 250 11.22 3.07 26.96
C LEU A 250 11.17 3.38 28.45
#